data_860562bf9aaa5a518b450cbe55ded424
#
_entry.id   860562bf9aaa5a518b450cbe55ded424
#
_cell.length_a   1.000
_cell.length_b   1.000
_cell.length_c   1.000
_cell.angle_alpha   90.00
_cell.angle_beta   90.00
_cell.angle_gamma   90.00
#
_symmetry.space_group_name_H-M   'P 1'
#
loop_
_entity.id
_entity.type
_entity.pdbx_description
1 polymer ?
#
loop_
_entity_poly.entity_id
_entity_poly.type
_entity_poly.pdbx_seq_one_letter_code
_entity_poly.pdbx_strand_id
1 'polypeptide(L)'
;MIKQAIIPLAGLGTRLLPLTTVIPKELLPINGRPGLEYILDECIEAGIKEIIFIISKNKEPIKKYFYSDKFYKEQIKKKKNDKKLKLEYLKIKKFKKMIKFVYQNSPKGTGDAVLKCKNLIKSKYFLMLMPDDLIIKNNCSSALIKLHKKYNSSIIASKKVKKNNVSRWGIFNVKKINNKNFIIKDVIE
;
A
#
# COMPACT_ATOMS: atom_id res chain seq x y z
N MET A 1 12.74 -10.16 11.41
CA MET A 1 11.26 -10.03 11.29
C MET A 1 10.96 -8.81 10.41
N ILE A 2 10.11 -8.94 9.39
CA ILE A 2 9.74 -7.84 8.49
C ILE A 2 8.90 -6.82 9.26
N LYS A 3 9.37 -5.58 9.35
CA LYS A 3 8.74 -4.48 10.10
C LYS A 3 8.50 -3.22 9.26
N GLN A 4 9.03 -3.20 8.03
CA GLN A 4 8.86 -2.09 7.10
C GLN A 4 8.02 -2.53 5.91
N ALA A 5 7.17 -1.60 5.42
CA ALA A 5 6.43 -1.74 4.17
C ALA A 5 6.75 -0.57 3.24
N ILE A 6 6.75 -0.82 1.94
CA ILE A 6 6.87 0.18 0.88
C ILE A 6 5.58 0.16 0.07
N ILE A 7 4.99 1.33 -0.15
CA ILE A 7 3.75 1.48 -0.92
C ILE A 7 3.96 2.56 -1.99
N PRO A 8 4.11 2.16 -3.27
CA PRO A 8 4.23 3.10 -4.39
C PRO A 8 2.89 3.77 -4.68
N LEU A 9 2.81 5.08 -4.49
CA LEU A 9 1.62 5.90 -4.71
C LEU A 9 1.81 6.96 -5.82
N ALA A 10 2.99 6.98 -6.48
CA ALA A 10 3.33 8.00 -7.46
C ALA A 10 2.60 7.85 -8.82
N GLY A 11 1.88 6.74 -9.03
CA GLY A 11 1.18 6.46 -10.28
C GLY A 11 0.11 7.51 -10.63
N LEU A 12 0.00 7.86 -11.91
CA LEU A 12 -0.87 8.96 -12.39
C LEU A 12 -2.37 8.65 -12.30
N GLY A 13 -2.76 7.36 -12.32
CA GLY A 13 -4.18 6.98 -12.25
C GLY A 13 -4.99 7.30 -13.51
N THR A 14 -4.36 7.25 -14.68
CA THR A 14 -4.95 7.66 -15.98
C THR A 14 -6.23 6.93 -16.35
N ARG A 15 -6.43 5.69 -15.86
CA ARG A 15 -7.66 4.91 -16.09
C ARG A 15 -8.91 5.52 -15.43
N LEU A 16 -8.71 6.45 -14.48
CA LEU A 16 -9.78 7.09 -13.71
C LEU A 16 -9.91 8.59 -14.03
N LEU A 17 -9.39 9.02 -15.17
CA LEU A 17 -9.61 10.39 -15.67
C LEU A 17 -11.09 10.63 -16.00
N PRO A 18 -11.61 11.85 -15.79
CA PRO A 18 -10.89 13.06 -15.31
C PRO A 18 -10.74 13.19 -13.79
N LEU A 19 -11.32 12.29 -12.98
CA LEU A 19 -11.37 12.39 -11.52
C LEU A 19 -9.97 12.50 -10.89
N THR A 20 -9.01 11.78 -11.42
CA THR A 20 -7.64 11.77 -10.90
C THR A 20 -6.80 12.99 -11.23
N THR A 21 -7.36 13.97 -11.96
CA THR A 21 -6.77 15.29 -12.10
C THR A 21 -6.82 16.08 -10.80
N VAL A 22 -7.78 15.80 -9.93
CA VAL A 22 -8.04 16.52 -8.69
C VAL A 22 -7.79 15.65 -7.45
N ILE A 23 -8.24 14.40 -7.49
CA ILE A 23 -8.19 13.49 -6.33
C ILE A 23 -7.27 12.30 -6.65
N PRO A 24 -6.20 12.06 -5.86
CA PRO A 24 -5.43 10.83 -5.96
C PRO A 24 -6.32 9.60 -5.88
N LYS A 25 -6.13 8.62 -6.78
CA LYS A 25 -6.95 7.39 -6.80
C LYS A 25 -6.97 6.66 -5.46
N GLU A 26 -5.90 6.77 -4.70
CA GLU A 26 -5.71 6.13 -3.41
C GLU A 26 -6.59 6.74 -2.30
N LEU A 27 -7.06 7.98 -2.51
CA LEU A 27 -7.99 8.68 -1.62
C LEU A 27 -9.45 8.51 -2.02
N LEU A 28 -9.75 7.86 -3.14
CA LEU A 28 -11.12 7.59 -3.53
C LEU A 28 -11.81 6.72 -2.47
N PRO A 29 -13.06 7.07 -2.10
CA PRO A 29 -13.75 6.36 -1.03
C PRO A 29 -14.23 4.98 -1.48
N ILE A 30 -13.98 3.99 -0.65
CA ILE A 30 -14.54 2.65 -0.73
C ILE A 30 -15.30 2.43 0.57
N ASN A 31 -16.62 2.26 0.48
CA ASN A 31 -17.48 2.12 1.65
C ASN A 31 -17.22 3.20 2.73
N GLY A 32 -17.19 4.48 2.30
CA GLY A 32 -17.11 5.65 3.18
C GLY A 32 -15.71 5.97 3.75
N ARG A 33 -14.65 5.26 3.32
CA ARG A 33 -13.26 5.54 3.73
C ARG A 33 -12.28 5.41 2.56
N PRO A 34 -11.15 6.15 2.54
CA PRO A 34 -10.15 6.04 1.50
C PRO A 34 -9.63 4.62 1.30
N GLY A 35 -9.48 4.19 0.04
CA GLY A 35 -8.92 2.88 -0.29
C GLY A 35 -7.56 2.63 0.37
N LEU A 36 -6.73 3.67 0.48
CA LEU A 36 -5.42 3.60 1.13
C LEU A 36 -5.47 3.16 2.60
N GLU A 37 -6.54 3.49 3.32
CA GLU A 37 -6.66 3.08 4.72
C GLU A 37 -6.84 1.57 4.92
N TYR A 38 -7.44 0.87 3.96
CA TYR A 38 -7.53 -0.60 4.01
C TYR A 38 -6.15 -1.24 3.96
N ILE A 39 -5.25 -0.69 3.13
CA ILE A 39 -3.86 -1.16 3.02
C ILE A 39 -3.08 -0.86 4.32
N LEU A 40 -3.33 0.31 4.93
CA LEU A 40 -2.71 0.65 6.21
C LEU A 40 -3.17 -0.28 7.34
N ASP A 41 -4.46 -0.62 7.38
CA ASP A 41 -4.97 -1.59 8.35
C ASP A 41 -4.33 -2.97 8.12
N GLU A 42 -4.22 -3.43 6.88
CA GLU A 42 -3.54 -4.68 6.53
C GLU A 42 -2.09 -4.70 7.02
N CYS A 43 -1.35 -3.60 6.82
CA CYS A 43 0.01 -3.44 7.31
C CYS A 43 0.08 -3.52 8.85
N ILE A 44 -0.82 -2.84 9.55
CA ILE A 44 -0.86 -2.85 11.03
C ILE A 44 -1.12 -4.25 11.57
N GLU A 45 -2.11 -4.94 11.02
CA GLU A 45 -2.46 -6.32 11.38
C GLU A 45 -1.31 -7.29 11.10
N ALA A 46 -0.56 -7.08 10.01
CA ALA A 46 0.63 -7.84 9.69
C ALA A 46 1.85 -7.54 10.60
N GLY A 47 1.73 -6.59 11.54
CA GLY A 47 2.76 -6.22 12.49
C GLY A 47 3.85 -5.31 11.93
N ILE A 48 3.55 -4.60 10.82
CA ILE A 48 4.41 -3.54 10.26
C ILE A 48 4.45 -2.35 11.23
N LYS A 49 5.63 -1.74 11.36
CA LYS A 49 5.87 -0.61 12.27
C LYS A 49 6.22 0.68 11.54
N GLU A 50 6.75 0.59 10.34
CA GLU A 50 7.13 1.75 9.51
C GLU A 50 6.68 1.51 8.07
N ILE A 51 6.07 2.53 7.46
CA ILE A 51 5.54 2.49 6.10
C ILE A 51 6.17 3.63 5.30
N ILE A 52 6.73 3.31 4.15
CA ILE A 52 7.34 4.28 3.25
C ILE A 52 6.39 4.48 2.07
N PHE A 53 5.80 5.66 1.98
CA PHE A 53 5.00 6.08 0.83
C PHE A 53 5.89 6.75 -0.20
N ILE A 54 5.82 6.25 -1.44
CA ILE A 54 6.50 6.88 -2.57
C ILE A 54 5.44 7.67 -3.32
N ILE A 55 5.55 9.00 -3.28
CA ILE A 55 4.60 9.91 -3.92
C ILE A 55 5.26 10.76 -5.00
N SER A 56 4.46 11.32 -5.91
CA SER A 56 4.87 12.41 -6.80
C SER A 56 4.33 13.75 -6.27
N LYS A 57 4.79 14.87 -6.83
CA LYS A 57 4.28 16.21 -6.47
C LYS A 57 2.76 16.31 -6.58
N ASN A 58 2.17 15.67 -7.59
CA ASN A 58 0.70 15.65 -7.79
C ASN A 58 -0.07 14.85 -6.73
N LYS A 59 0.64 14.14 -5.84
CA LYS A 59 0.07 13.33 -4.76
C LYS A 59 0.17 14.01 -3.37
N GLU A 60 0.51 15.30 -3.31
CA GLU A 60 0.48 16.07 -2.07
C GLU A 60 -0.84 15.96 -1.27
N PRO A 61 -2.03 15.83 -1.88
CA PRO A 61 -3.26 15.57 -1.12
C PRO A 61 -3.19 14.34 -0.21
N ILE A 62 -2.43 13.29 -0.58
CA ILE A 62 -2.20 12.12 0.28
C ILE A 62 -1.46 12.53 1.56
N LYS A 63 -0.43 13.37 1.43
CA LYS A 63 0.31 13.88 2.58
C LYS A 63 -0.57 14.78 3.46
N LYS A 64 -1.35 15.67 2.84
CA LYS A 64 -2.31 16.53 3.54
C LYS A 64 -3.33 15.70 4.33
N TYR A 65 -3.80 14.59 3.79
CA TYR A 65 -4.74 13.70 4.46
C TYR A 65 -4.25 13.27 5.86
N PHE A 66 -2.98 12.93 6.01
CA PHE A 66 -2.41 12.50 7.29
C PHE A 66 -1.91 13.65 8.18
N TYR A 67 -1.69 14.84 7.62
CA TYR A 67 -1.05 15.95 8.32
C TYR A 67 -1.98 17.14 8.59
N SER A 68 -3.28 17.02 8.38
CA SER A 68 -4.29 18.08 8.64
C SER A 68 -4.72 18.18 10.11
N ASP A 69 -3.76 18.11 11.03
CA ASP A 69 -4.02 18.14 12.49
C ASP A 69 -4.83 19.37 12.94
N LYS A 70 -4.55 20.55 12.35
CA LYS A 70 -5.21 21.81 12.73
C LYS A 70 -6.71 21.73 12.48
N PHE A 71 -7.11 21.30 11.29
CA PHE A 71 -8.53 21.15 10.93
C PHE A 71 -9.27 20.20 11.88
N TYR A 72 -8.72 19.01 12.14
CA TYR A 72 -9.32 18.04 13.08
C TYR A 72 -9.49 18.61 14.48
N LYS A 73 -8.45 19.27 15.02
CA LYS A 73 -8.50 19.88 16.35
C LYS A 73 -9.57 20.98 16.46
N GLU A 74 -9.72 21.81 15.43
CA GLU A 74 -10.76 22.85 15.37
C GLU A 74 -12.17 22.23 15.35
N GLN A 75 -12.40 21.20 14.53
CA GLN A 75 -13.69 20.51 14.49
C GLN A 75 -14.02 19.78 15.80
N ILE A 76 -13.04 19.13 16.43
CA ILE A 76 -13.21 18.47 17.72
C ILE A 76 -13.56 19.50 18.83
N LYS A 77 -12.96 20.68 18.81
CA LYS A 77 -13.32 21.76 19.75
C LYS A 77 -14.77 22.23 19.58
N LYS A 78 -15.22 22.37 18.33
CA LYS A 78 -16.60 22.77 17.99
C LYS A 78 -17.63 21.68 18.35
N LYS A 79 -17.27 20.42 18.10
CA LYS A 79 -18.14 19.24 18.30
C LYS A 79 -17.64 18.38 19.46
N LYS A 80 -17.65 18.92 20.68
CA LYS A 80 -17.06 18.29 21.90
C LYS A 80 -17.50 16.85 22.15
N ASN A 81 -18.74 16.49 21.80
CA ASN A 81 -19.32 15.17 22.06
C ASN A 81 -19.29 14.21 20.85
N ASP A 82 -18.70 14.59 19.74
CA ASP A 82 -18.57 13.73 18.56
C ASP A 82 -17.48 12.67 18.79
N LYS A 83 -17.89 11.54 19.35
CA LYS A 83 -17.02 10.39 19.59
C LYS A 83 -16.42 9.83 18.29
N LYS A 84 -17.20 9.81 17.19
CA LYS A 84 -16.76 9.30 15.89
C LYS A 84 -15.61 10.15 15.35
N LEU A 85 -15.76 11.48 15.36
CA LEU A 85 -14.72 12.40 14.91
C LEU A 85 -13.41 12.25 15.72
N LYS A 86 -13.52 12.07 17.03
CA LYS A 86 -12.36 11.83 17.90
C LYS A 86 -11.63 10.51 17.54
N LEU A 87 -12.39 9.44 17.30
CA LEU A 87 -11.82 8.13 16.92
C LEU A 87 -11.11 8.20 15.56
N GLU A 88 -11.72 8.85 14.56
CA GLU A 88 -11.09 9.05 13.26
C GLU A 88 -9.79 9.86 13.39
N TYR A 89 -9.78 10.93 14.17
CA TYR A 89 -8.55 11.69 14.41
C TYR A 89 -7.44 10.87 15.07
N LEU A 90 -7.78 10.06 16.07
CA LEU A 90 -6.80 9.18 16.74
C LEU A 90 -6.23 8.15 15.77
N LYS A 91 -7.06 7.60 14.88
CA LYS A 91 -6.64 6.69 13.82
C LYS A 91 -5.66 7.34 12.86
N ILE A 92 -5.98 8.54 12.35
CA ILE A 92 -5.09 9.30 11.47
C ILE A 92 -3.76 9.62 12.17
N LYS A 93 -3.78 10.00 13.44
CA LYS A 93 -2.55 10.21 14.23
C LYS A 93 -1.69 8.94 14.34
N LYS A 94 -2.32 7.78 14.50
CA LYS A 94 -1.61 6.48 14.52
C LYS A 94 -0.92 6.23 13.19
N PHE A 95 -1.61 6.39 12.07
CA PHE A 95 -1.05 6.24 10.74
C PHE A 95 0.12 7.21 10.50
N LYS A 96 -0.07 8.48 10.82
CA LYS A 96 0.95 9.53 10.67
C LYS A 96 2.28 9.16 11.33
N LYS A 97 2.25 8.53 12.52
CA LYS A 97 3.46 8.11 13.24
C LYS A 97 4.25 7.01 12.53
N MET A 98 3.57 6.23 11.68
CA MET A 98 4.16 5.10 10.97
C MET A 98 4.66 5.47 9.57
N ILE A 99 4.16 6.56 8.97
CA ILE A 99 4.36 6.90 7.57
C ILE A 99 5.57 7.82 7.41
N LYS A 100 6.43 7.47 6.44
CA LYS A 100 7.47 8.33 5.86
C LYS A 100 7.20 8.55 4.39
N PHE A 101 7.57 9.71 3.87
CA PHE A 101 7.38 10.06 2.47
C PHE A 101 8.70 10.13 1.72
N VAL A 102 8.72 9.57 0.51
CA VAL A 102 9.79 9.68 -0.48
C VAL A 102 9.18 10.17 -1.78
N TYR A 103 9.89 11.00 -2.51
CA TYR A 103 9.42 11.55 -3.77
C TYR A 103 10.04 10.84 -4.97
N GLN A 104 9.18 10.41 -5.90
CA GLN A 104 9.54 9.99 -7.25
C GLN A 104 8.91 11.01 -8.22
N ASN A 105 9.72 11.94 -8.70
CA ASN A 105 9.24 13.02 -9.56
C ASN A 105 9.09 12.62 -11.04
N SER A 106 9.75 11.55 -11.45
CA SER A 106 9.67 11.01 -12.81
C SER A 106 9.18 9.56 -12.78
N PRO A 107 8.19 9.16 -13.58
CA PRO A 107 7.60 7.82 -13.58
C PRO A 107 8.50 6.80 -14.29
N LYS A 108 9.60 6.41 -13.65
CA LYS A 108 10.58 5.44 -14.18
C LYS A 108 10.28 3.98 -13.76
N GLY A 109 9.03 3.69 -13.42
CA GLY A 109 8.58 2.35 -13.02
C GLY A 109 8.75 2.05 -11.53
N THR A 110 8.27 0.86 -11.15
CA THR A 110 8.20 0.42 -9.76
C THR A 110 9.57 0.14 -9.14
N GLY A 111 10.50 -0.39 -9.94
CA GLY A 111 11.87 -0.65 -9.47
C GLY A 111 12.60 0.63 -9.07
N ASP A 112 12.51 1.71 -9.87
CA ASP A 112 13.06 3.03 -9.52
C ASP A 112 12.40 3.58 -8.25
N ALA A 113 11.09 3.43 -8.13
CA ALA A 113 10.36 3.83 -6.93
C ALA A 113 10.94 3.18 -5.66
N VAL A 114 11.14 1.87 -5.67
CA VAL A 114 11.73 1.14 -4.54
C VAL A 114 13.17 1.58 -4.28
N LEU A 115 13.96 1.82 -5.33
CA LEU A 115 15.35 2.28 -5.21
C LEU A 115 15.44 3.64 -4.51
N LYS A 116 14.47 4.56 -4.71
CA LYS A 116 14.40 5.83 -3.97
C LYS A 116 14.28 5.64 -2.46
N CYS A 117 13.81 4.49 -2.00
CA CYS A 117 13.68 4.18 -0.57
C CYS A 117 14.97 3.62 0.06
N LYS A 118 16.05 3.38 -0.73
CA LYS A 118 17.27 2.70 -0.29
C LYS A 118 17.78 3.18 1.08
N ASN A 119 17.84 4.49 1.29
CA ASN A 119 18.37 5.08 2.53
C ASN A 119 17.42 4.98 3.74
N LEU A 120 16.16 4.62 3.53
CA LEU A 120 15.14 4.43 4.57
C LEU A 120 14.90 2.97 4.91
N ILE A 121 15.36 2.04 4.07
CA ILE A 121 15.23 0.61 4.30
C ILE A 121 16.28 0.18 5.34
N LYS A 122 15.80 -0.38 6.46
CA LYS A 122 16.63 -0.74 7.62
C LYS A 122 16.93 -2.23 7.71
N SER A 123 16.27 -3.05 6.90
CA SER A 123 16.38 -4.50 6.97
C SER A 123 16.50 -5.12 5.57
N LYS A 124 17.07 -6.32 5.51
CA LYS A 124 17.26 -7.08 4.26
C LYS A 124 15.94 -7.35 3.52
N TYR A 125 14.83 -7.46 4.25
CA TYR A 125 13.52 -7.78 3.71
C TYR A 125 12.50 -6.75 4.15
N PHE A 126 11.62 -6.38 3.24
CA PHE A 126 10.49 -5.49 3.47
C PHE A 126 9.24 -6.03 2.77
N LEU A 127 8.08 -5.57 3.18
CA LEU A 127 6.82 -5.84 2.50
C LEU A 127 6.59 -4.77 1.43
N MET A 128 6.13 -5.16 0.26
CA MET A 128 5.71 -4.23 -0.78
C MET A 128 4.24 -4.48 -1.10
N LEU A 129 3.42 -3.42 -1.08
CA LEU A 129 1.99 -3.48 -1.40
C LEU A 129 1.68 -2.53 -2.55
N MET A 130 0.91 -3.03 -3.50
CA MET A 130 0.37 -2.19 -4.56
C MET A 130 -0.94 -1.55 -4.08
N PRO A 131 -1.13 -0.22 -4.25
CA PRO A 131 -2.25 0.50 -3.65
C PRO A 131 -3.62 0.21 -4.29
N ASP A 132 -3.64 -0.46 -5.42
CA ASP A 132 -4.83 -0.85 -6.18
C ASP A 132 -5.22 -2.33 -6.00
N ASP A 133 -4.41 -3.11 -5.29
CA ASP A 133 -4.71 -4.51 -4.96
C ASP A 133 -5.23 -4.64 -3.53
N LEU A 134 -6.55 -4.45 -3.35
CA LEU A 134 -7.19 -4.57 -2.03
C LEU A 134 -7.64 -6.01 -1.77
N ILE A 135 -7.18 -6.60 -0.68
CA ILE A 135 -7.56 -7.93 -0.23
C ILE A 135 -8.38 -7.81 1.06
N ILE A 136 -9.70 -8.01 0.95
CA ILE A 136 -10.65 -7.61 2.00
C ILE A 136 -10.89 -8.71 3.05
N LYS A 137 -10.84 -9.98 2.67
CA LYS A 137 -11.28 -11.08 3.56
C LYS A 137 -10.19 -11.68 4.44
N ASN A 138 -8.94 -11.63 3.99
CA ASN A 138 -7.80 -12.24 4.68
C ASN A 138 -6.62 -11.28 4.63
N ASN A 139 -5.82 -11.25 5.68
CA ASN A 139 -4.59 -10.45 5.69
C ASN A 139 -3.51 -11.16 4.85
N CYS A 140 -3.38 -10.75 3.59
CA CYS A 140 -2.40 -11.30 2.66
C CYS A 140 -0.97 -11.03 3.13
N SER A 141 -0.71 -9.85 3.63
CA SER A 141 0.61 -9.43 4.14
C SER A 141 1.09 -10.33 5.28
N SER A 142 0.20 -10.69 6.21
CA SER A 142 0.51 -11.64 7.28
C SER A 142 0.85 -13.03 6.72
N ALA A 143 0.11 -13.49 5.70
CA ALA A 143 0.37 -14.77 5.06
C ALA A 143 1.72 -14.78 4.34
N LEU A 144 2.06 -13.72 3.60
CA LEU A 144 3.35 -13.57 2.93
C LEU A 144 4.52 -13.56 3.92
N ILE A 145 4.40 -12.83 5.04
CA ILE A 145 5.43 -12.80 6.09
C ILE A 145 5.61 -14.20 6.71
N LYS A 146 4.52 -14.93 6.94
CA LYS A 146 4.58 -16.31 7.45
C LYS A 146 5.28 -17.25 6.48
N LEU A 147 4.98 -17.16 5.19
CA LEU A 147 5.62 -17.97 4.15
C LEU A 147 7.09 -17.60 3.98
N HIS A 148 7.43 -16.30 4.03
CA HIS A 148 8.81 -15.84 4.01
C HIS A 148 9.63 -16.48 5.16
N LYS A 149 9.10 -16.49 6.38
CA LYS A 149 9.75 -17.15 7.52
C LYS A 149 9.96 -18.66 7.29
N LYS A 150 9.00 -19.32 6.64
CA LYS A 150 9.06 -20.77 6.36
C LYS A 150 10.09 -21.11 5.29
N TYR A 151 10.14 -20.32 4.20
CA TYR A 151 10.96 -20.65 3.03
C TYR A 151 12.24 -19.83 2.90
N ASN A 152 12.44 -18.83 3.75
CA ASN A 152 13.57 -17.90 3.76
C ASN A 152 13.87 -17.30 2.37
N SER A 153 12.81 -16.96 1.62
CA SER A 153 12.88 -16.46 0.24
C SER A 153 11.93 -15.28 0.03
N SER A 154 12.08 -14.55 -1.06
CA SER A 154 11.08 -13.57 -1.50
C SER A 154 9.79 -14.29 -1.86
N ILE A 155 8.64 -13.74 -1.42
CA ILE A 155 7.31 -14.31 -1.64
C ILE A 155 6.46 -13.28 -2.37
N ILE A 156 5.72 -13.73 -3.39
CA ILE A 156 4.80 -12.88 -4.16
C ILE A 156 3.40 -13.48 -4.08
N ALA A 157 2.41 -12.67 -3.78
CA ALA A 157 1.01 -13.04 -3.92
C ALA A 157 0.63 -13.06 -5.41
N SER A 158 -0.06 -14.09 -5.84
CA SER A 158 -0.55 -14.22 -7.22
C SER A 158 -1.97 -14.75 -7.27
N LYS A 159 -2.67 -14.49 -8.36
CA LYS A 159 -4.03 -14.95 -8.61
C LYS A 159 -4.09 -15.77 -9.89
N LYS A 160 -4.78 -16.89 -9.85
CA LYS A 160 -5.07 -17.67 -11.07
C LYS A 160 -6.03 -16.88 -11.96
N VAL A 161 -5.69 -16.70 -13.22
CA VAL A 161 -6.51 -16.01 -14.21
C VAL A 161 -6.93 -16.97 -15.32
N LYS A 162 -8.04 -16.67 -16.00
CA LYS A 162 -8.49 -17.43 -17.17
C LYS A 162 -7.55 -17.18 -18.35
N LYS A 163 -7.32 -18.21 -19.20
CA LYS A 163 -6.42 -18.15 -20.34
C LYS A 163 -6.70 -16.96 -21.29
N ASN A 164 -7.96 -16.61 -21.47
CA ASN A 164 -8.38 -15.50 -22.35
C ASN A 164 -8.03 -14.09 -21.81
N ASN A 165 -7.54 -13.99 -20.56
CA ASN A 165 -7.21 -12.72 -19.91
C ASN A 165 -5.71 -12.55 -19.64
N VAL A 166 -4.88 -13.50 -20.06
CA VAL A 166 -3.43 -13.48 -19.75
C VAL A 166 -2.70 -12.26 -20.32
N SER A 167 -3.11 -11.76 -21.49
CA SER A 167 -2.52 -10.58 -22.14
C SER A 167 -2.66 -9.26 -21.36
N ARG A 168 -3.41 -9.26 -20.26
CA ARG A 168 -3.62 -8.08 -19.39
C ARG A 168 -2.71 -8.06 -18.18
N TRP A 169 -1.91 -9.11 -17.95
CA TRP A 169 -1.21 -9.37 -16.71
C TRP A 169 0.19 -9.89 -16.97
N GLY A 170 1.13 -9.57 -16.09
CA GLY A 170 2.38 -10.31 -16.00
C GLY A 170 2.09 -11.75 -15.55
N ILE A 171 2.55 -12.73 -16.30
CA ILE A 171 2.29 -14.15 -16.08
C ILE A 171 3.54 -14.84 -15.55
N PHE A 172 3.39 -15.56 -14.44
CA PHE A 172 4.48 -16.35 -13.87
C PHE A 172 4.53 -17.75 -14.51
N ASN A 173 5.68 -18.12 -15.05
CA ASN A 173 6.02 -19.51 -15.32
C ASN A 173 6.43 -20.17 -13.98
N VAL A 174 5.74 -21.22 -13.56
CA VAL A 174 5.86 -21.75 -12.19
C VAL A 174 6.06 -23.25 -12.14
N LYS A 175 6.85 -23.71 -11.15
CA LYS A 175 6.92 -25.10 -10.71
C LYS A 175 6.12 -25.29 -9.43
N LYS A 176 5.20 -26.24 -9.40
CA LYS A 176 4.35 -26.54 -8.24
C LYS A 176 5.18 -27.11 -7.09
N ILE A 177 5.00 -26.59 -5.87
CA ILE A 177 5.49 -27.18 -4.63
C ILE A 177 4.34 -27.97 -3.97
N ASN A 178 3.16 -27.34 -3.87
CA ASN A 178 1.92 -27.93 -3.35
C ASN A 178 0.72 -27.20 -3.95
N ASN A 179 -0.50 -27.48 -3.46
CA ASN A 179 -1.73 -26.91 -4.04
C ASN A 179 -1.84 -25.38 -3.93
N LYS A 180 -1.06 -24.74 -3.08
CA LYS A 180 -1.11 -23.28 -2.86
C LYS A 180 0.19 -22.56 -3.13
N ASN A 181 1.33 -23.26 -3.16
CA ASN A 181 2.65 -22.64 -3.28
C ASN A 181 3.38 -23.16 -4.52
N PHE A 182 4.08 -22.25 -5.19
CA PHE A 182 4.80 -22.47 -6.43
C PHE A 182 6.15 -21.77 -6.38
N ILE A 183 7.13 -22.30 -7.09
CA ILE A 183 8.39 -21.61 -7.37
C ILE A 183 8.24 -20.88 -8.70
N ILE A 184 8.49 -19.57 -8.70
CA ILE A 184 8.53 -18.78 -9.93
C ILE A 184 9.83 -19.09 -10.65
N LYS A 185 9.73 -19.49 -11.92
CA LYS A 185 10.86 -19.75 -12.81
C LYS A 185 11.16 -18.55 -13.67
N ASP A 186 10.12 -17.88 -14.14
CA ASP A 186 10.21 -16.76 -15.05
C ASP A 186 8.95 -15.91 -15.01
N VAL A 187 9.02 -14.70 -15.56
CA VAL A 187 7.92 -13.73 -15.67
C VAL A 187 7.81 -13.31 -17.13
N ILE A 188 6.61 -13.40 -17.68
CA ILE A 188 6.27 -12.97 -19.03
C ILE A 188 5.32 -11.78 -18.92
N GLU A 189 5.73 -10.62 -19.45
CA GLU A 189 4.92 -9.39 -19.56
C GLU A 189 4.45 -9.14 -20.98
#